data_85f6bbd26a63635a52a84f605b8b774c
#
_entry.id   85f6bbd26a63635a52a84f605b8b774c
#
_cell.length_a   1.000
_cell.length_b   1.000
_cell.length_c   1.000
_cell.angle_alpha   90.00
_cell.angle_beta   90.00
_cell.angle_gamma   90.00
#
_symmetry.space_group_name_H-M   'P 1'
#
loop_
_entity.id
_entity.type
_entity.pdbx_description
1 polymer ?
#
loop_
_entity_poly.entity_id
_entity_poly.type
_entity_poly.pdbx_seq_one_letter_code
_entity_poly.pdbx_strand_id
1 'polypeptide(L)'
;MQTMQIPARADVAAQDKWAIHDLFATDDDWRAALAAAKEYIPRVQAFRGRLGESAQTLLAYLRLDDEISLAFDALVHYAQRRSDEDTRVAAYQEMVSQVTRLAVELQSAAAFQTPELLSIADDTLAGFYQAAPDLELYRLNIDRVRRRKEHVLSDKEEALLAAAGEMAAAPDDVFSMLNDADLKFPDAVDKDGNKHPVTHGTYIPLMQSYDRTLRKSAFDSLYSVYGQFRNTAASILSAQMKQLLFFANSRKYPSTLAAALDGTEVDPAIYHNLIDAVHRSFAPMYRYVALRRRALGVDQLHMYDLYVPVVEGVEMKFTFDEAKEIALGALAPLGEDYLNLLREGFNNGWIDVYENEGKRSGAYSAGARVHPYVLLNFKGTLDDVFTLVHEMGHAIHSYLSNKHQPTAYQDYVIFVAEVASTCNEALLMEYLLSVTTDKKQCAYLINHFLEQFRGTLYRQTMFAEFELRVNEMTQRGEGTTAEALCALYKELNVQYFGPDMIVDDEIALEWARIPHFYYDYYVYQYATGYAAAIALSRRILREGEPAVRDYIGFLSGGCSADPVTLLRGAGVDMASPAPVEDATKLFDTLIGEMEALLA
;
A
#
# COMPACT_ATOMS: atom_id res chain seq x y z
N MET A 1 1.18 -31.13 -19.78
CA MET A 1 1.60 -29.72 -19.71
C MET A 1 3.02 -29.62 -20.24
N GLN A 2 3.25 -28.96 -21.37
CA GLN A 2 4.59 -28.55 -21.74
C GLN A 2 5.05 -27.57 -20.68
N THR A 3 6.14 -27.85 -19.98
CA THR A 3 6.82 -26.89 -19.13
C THR A 3 7.23 -25.73 -20.03
N MET A 4 6.52 -24.61 -19.97
CA MET A 4 7.00 -23.36 -20.59
C MET A 4 8.32 -23.05 -19.93
N GLN A 5 9.41 -23.09 -20.70
CA GLN A 5 10.72 -22.75 -20.24
C GLN A 5 10.75 -21.22 -20.05
N ILE A 6 11.01 -20.75 -18.84
CA ILE A 6 11.15 -19.33 -18.55
C ILE A 6 12.34 -18.80 -19.36
N PRO A 7 12.19 -17.75 -20.20
CA PRO A 7 13.25 -17.25 -21.04
C PRO A 7 14.36 -16.58 -20.22
N ALA A 8 15.59 -16.59 -20.71
CA ALA A 8 16.65 -15.74 -20.19
C ALA A 8 16.35 -14.26 -20.51
N ARG A 9 16.83 -13.33 -19.70
CA ARG A 9 16.61 -11.88 -19.92
C ARG A 9 17.01 -11.42 -21.33
N ALA A 10 18.07 -11.97 -21.91
CA ALA A 10 18.53 -11.65 -23.26
C ALA A 10 17.51 -12.01 -24.34
N ASP A 11 16.74 -13.07 -24.13
CA ASP A 11 15.79 -13.62 -25.10
C ASP A 11 14.41 -12.92 -25.06
N VAL A 12 14.14 -12.09 -24.05
CA VAL A 12 12.92 -11.26 -23.99
C VAL A 12 12.99 -10.19 -25.09
N ALA A 13 11.90 -9.99 -25.83
CA ALA A 13 11.83 -9.00 -26.90
C ALA A 13 12.06 -7.58 -26.38
N ALA A 14 12.69 -6.72 -27.17
CA ALA A 14 13.02 -5.36 -26.74
C ALA A 14 11.78 -4.51 -26.40
N GLN A 15 10.70 -4.74 -27.14
CA GLN A 15 9.42 -4.05 -26.93
C GLN A 15 8.71 -4.42 -25.62
N ASP A 16 9.09 -5.56 -25.02
CA ASP A 16 8.51 -6.07 -23.78
C ASP A 16 9.39 -5.74 -22.56
N LYS A 17 10.41 -4.91 -22.75
CA LYS A 17 11.34 -4.43 -21.74
C LYS A 17 11.16 -2.94 -21.50
N TRP A 18 11.41 -2.49 -20.29
CA TRP A 18 11.46 -1.06 -20.00
C TRP A 18 12.68 -0.36 -20.60
N ALA A 19 12.56 0.95 -20.87
CA ALA A 19 13.58 1.79 -21.47
C ALA A 19 14.56 2.29 -20.40
N ILE A 20 15.35 1.38 -19.81
CA ILE A 20 16.29 1.71 -18.74
C ILE A 20 17.35 2.73 -19.15
N HIS A 21 17.67 2.79 -20.45
CA HIS A 21 18.63 3.72 -21.02
C HIS A 21 18.20 5.19 -20.96
N ASP A 22 16.93 5.48 -20.66
CA ASP A 22 16.44 6.83 -20.46
C ASP A 22 16.89 7.43 -19.12
N LEU A 23 17.29 6.59 -18.16
CA LEU A 23 17.97 7.00 -16.92
C LEU A 23 19.47 7.19 -17.11
N PHE A 24 20.14 6.16 -17.59
CA PHE A 24 21.55 6.19 -17.97
C PHE A 24 21.80 5.28 -19.18
N ALA A 25 22.55 5.78 -20.16
CA ALA A 25 22.81 5.03 -21.39
C ALA A 25 23.60 3.73 -21.13
N THR A 26 24.49 3.74 -20.14
CA THR A 26 25.32 2.59 -19.74
C THR A 26 25.53 2.51 -18.23
N ASP A 27 25.93 1.31 -17.76
CA ASP A 27 26.33 1.13 -16.35
C ASP A 27 27.55 2.00 -15.97
N ASP A 28 28.42 2.35 -16.94
CA ASP A 28 29.58 3.20 -16.71
C ASP A 28 29.18 4.67 -16.52
N ASP A 29 28.15 5.15 -17.26
CA ASP A 29 27.58 6.48 -17.05
C ASP A 29 26.98 6.60 -15.65
N TRP A 30 26.28 5.56 -15.18
CA TRP A 30 25.75 5.51 -13.82
C TRP A 30 26.89 5.55 -12.77
N ARG A 31 27.99 4.78 -12.98
CA ARG A 31 29.13 4.79 -12.07
C ARG A 31 29.80 6.16 -11.99
N ALA A 32 29.91 6.84 -13.14
CA ALA A 32 30.44 8.20 -13.18
C ALA A 32 29.55 9.18 -12.42
N ALA A 33 28.23 9.09 -12.59
CA ALA A 33 27.26 9.90 -11.86
C ALA A 33 27.28 9.62 -10.34
N LEU A 34 27.38 8.35 -9.93
CA LEU A 34 27.50 7.99 -8.52
C LEU A 34 28.80 8.55 -7.90
N ALA A 35 29.90 8.53 -8.64
CA ALA A 35 31.16 9.09 -8.18
C ALA A 35 31.06 10.63 -8.00
N ALA A 36 30.39 11.31 -8.93
CA ALA A 36 30.13 12.76 -8.83
C ALA A 36 29.20 13.11 -7.66
N ALA A 37 28.19 12.28 -7.39
CA ALA A 37 27.24 12.51 -6.28
C ALA A 37 27.88 12.49 -4.89
N LYS A 38 29.06 11.90 -4.72
CA LYS A 38 29.81 11.97 -3.45
C LYS A 38 30.21 13.39 -3.06
N GLU A 39 30.36 14.27 -4.05
CA GLU A 39 30.69 15.69 -3.79
C GLU A 39 29.53 16.46 -3.13
N TYR A 40 28.34 15.90 -3.06
CA TYR A 40 27.23 16.49 -2.31
C TYR A 40 27.48 16.47 -0.79
N ILE A 41 28.19 15.47 -0.26
CA ILE A 41 28.46 15.33 1.17
C ILE A 41 29.16 16.59 1.72
N PRO A 42 30.34 17.02 1.23
CA PRO A 42 31.00 18.23 1.73
C PRO A 42 30.17 19.50 1.44
N ARG A 43 29.39 19.54 0.33
CA ARG A 43 28.53 20.69 0.03
C ARG A 43 27.42 20.84 1.07
N VAL A 44 26.77 19.74 1.49
CA VAL A 44 25.75 19.72 2.56
C VAL A 44 26.38 20.12 3.88
N GLN A 45 27.51 19.52 4.26
CA GLN A 45 28.22 19.82 5.52
C GLN A 45 28.64 21.28 5.65
N ALA A 46 28.91 21.99 4.55
CA ALA A 46 29.26 23.42 4.56
C ALA A 46 28.12 24.32 5.05
N PHE A 47 26.90 23.86 5.13
CA PHE A 47 25.74 24.59 5.67
C PHE A 47 25.50 24.36 7.16
N ARG A 48 26.16 23.36 7.76
CA ARG A 48 25.98 23.02 9.17
C ARG A 48 26.26 24.24 10.08
N GLY A 49 25.31 24.56 10.95
CA GLY A 49 25.35 25.69 11.87
C GLY A 49 24.97 27.04 11.23
N ARG A 50 24.49 27.02 9.97
CA ARG A 50 24.36 28.26 9.19
C ARG A 50 22.96 28.52 8.63
N LEU A 51 21.99 27.62 8.77
CA LEU A 51 20.66 27.79 8.16
C LEU A 51 19.91 29.03 8.69
N GLY A 52 20.22 29.45 9.92
CA GLY A 52 19.66 30.64 10.52
C GLY A 52 20.44 31.94 10.25
N GLU A 53 21.57 31.94 9.50
CA GLU A 53 22.39 33.12 9.25
C GLU A 53 21.69 34.15 8.36
N SER A 54 21.04 33.70 7.29
CA SER A 54 20.35 34.59 6.35
C SER A 54 19.34 33.83 5.49
N ALA A 55 18.37 34.55 4.91
CA ALA A 55 17.42 34.02 3.95
C ALA A 55 18.10 33.37 2.73
N GLN A 56 19.20 33.99 2.25
CA GLN A 56 19.96 33.45 1.11
C GLN A 56 20.68 32.17 1.44
N THR A 57 21.21 32.02 2.66
CA THR A 57 21.85 30.79 3.11
C THR A 57 20.83 29.63 3.19
N LEU A 58 19.66 29.88 3.78
CA LEU A 58 18.59 28.91 3.87
C LEU A 58 18.10 28.49 2.47
N LEU A 59 17.83 29.46 1.60
CA LEU A 59 17.40 29.20 0.22
C LEU A 59 18.44 28.40 -0.57
N ALA A 60 19.73 28.74 -0.41
CA ALA A 60 20.81 28.00 -1.08
C ALA A 60 20.90 26.54 -0.63
N TYR A 61 20.66 26.28 0.65
CA TYR A 61 20.61 24.92 1.19
C TYR A 61 19.42 24.13 0.62
N LEU A 62 18.21 24.69 0.63
CA LEU A 62 17.01 24.01 0.12
C LEU A 62 17.09 23.73 -1.38
N ARG A 63 17.70 24.63 -2.16
CA ARG A 63 18.00 24.38 -3.57
C ARG A 63 19.03 23.27 -3.80
N LEU A 64 20.03 23.16 -2.89
CA LEU A 64 20.96 22.05 -2.91
C LEU A 64 20.26 20.73 -2.60
N ASP A 65 19.31 20.71 -1.69
CA ASP A 65 18.50 19.54 -1.35
C ASP A 65 17.67 19.06 -2.56
N ASP A 66 17.03 19.98 -3.30
CA ASP A 66 16.37 19.68 -4.57
C ASP A 66 17.33 19.10 -5.63
N GLU A 67 18.54 19.67 -5.76
CA GLU A 67 19.58 19.18 -6.70
C GLU A 67 20.00 17.74 -6.36
N ILE A 68 20.16 17.44 -5.06
CA ILE A 68 20.48 16.11 -4.56
C ILE A 68 19.35 15.14 -4.85
N SER A 69 18.11 15.51 -4.55
CA SER A 69 16.93 14.68 -4.78
C SER A 69 16.80 14.26 -6.24
N LEU A 70 16.99 15.20 -7.17
CA LEU A 70 16.98 14.93 -8.61
C LEU A 70 18.12 13.99 -9.06
N ALA A 71 19.32 14.16 -8.53
CA ALA A 71 20.44 13.30 -8.85
C ALA A 71 20.24 11.87 -8.31
N PHE A 72 19.67 11.76 -7.10
CA PHE A 72 19.42 10.46 -6.47
C PHE A 72 18.23 9.73 -7.09
N ASP A 73 17.21 10.42 -7.56
CA ASP A 73 16.09 9.82 -8.31
C ASP A 73 16.63 8.91 -9.44
N ALA A 74 17.44 9.46 -10.33
CA ALA A 74 18.01 8.70 -11.44
C ALA A 74 18.93 7.55 -10.96
N LEU A 75 19.81 7.81 -9.98
CA LEU A 75 20.77 6.83 -9.48
C LEU A 75 20.09 5.61 -8.84
N VAL A 76 19.09 5.87 -7.99
CA VAL A 76 18.36 4.81 -7.29
C VAL A 76 17.48 4.02 -8.26
N HIS A 77 16.73 4.72 -9.13
CA HIS A 77 15.85 4.05 -10.09
C HIS A 77 16.64 3.17 -11.06
N TYR A 78 17.77 3.61 -11.56
CA TYR A 78 18.61 2.79 -12.44
C TYR A 78 19.12 1.53 -11.74
N ALA A 79 19.79 1.69 -10.60
CA ALA A 79 20.38 0.56 -9.88
C ALA A 79 19.31 -0.48 -9.50
N GLN A 80 18.16 -0.02 -9.00
CA GLN A 80 17.07 -0.90 -8.59
C GLN A 80 16.45 -1.62 -9.79
N ARG A 81 16.17 -0.91 -10.91
CA ARG A 81 15.59 -1.54 -12.12
C ARG A 81 16.54 -2.56 -12.72
N ARG A 82 17.85 -2.27 -12.77
CA ARG A 82 18.87 -3.25 -13.21
C ARG A 82 18.86 -4.51 -12.32
N SER A 83 18.78 -4.34 -11.02
CA SER A 83 18.68 -5.46 -10.08
C SER A 83 17.39 -6.27 -10.27
N ASP A 84 16.26 -5.62 -10.53
CA ASP A 84 14.95 -6.28 -10.68
C ASP A 84 14.80 -7.03 -12.01
N GLU A 85 15.56 -6.66 -13.05
CA GLU A 85 15.62 -7.39 -14.33
C GLU A 85 16.18 -8.80 -14.17
N ASP A 86 17.21 -8.98 -13.33
CA ASP A 86 17.78 -10.26 -12.96
C ASP A 86 18.50 -10.15 -11.62
N THR A 87 17.84 -10.56 -10.57
CA THR A 87 18.33 -10.50 -9.18
C THR A 87 19.58 -11.36 -8.93
N ARG A 88 19.97 -12.23 -9.86
CA ARG A 88 21.16 -13.09 -9.76
C ARG A 88 22.46 -12.36 -10.16
N VAL A 89 22.37 -11.19 -10.81
CA VAL A 89 23.53 -10.45 -11.31
C VAL A 89 24.19 -9.67 -10.17
N ALA A 90 25.33 -10.18 -9.69
CA ALA A 90 26.05 -9.58 -8.56
C ALA A 90 26.45 -8.11 -8.79
N ALA A 91 26.74 -7.71 -10.04
CA ALA A 91 27.07 -6.33 -10.37
C ALA A 91 25.90 -5.37 -10.10
N TYR A 92 24.66 -5.80 -10.33
CA TYR A 92 23.48 -4.97 -10.07
C TYR A 92 23.14 -4.88 -8.57
N GLN A 93 23.33 -5.98 -7.83
CA GLN A 93 23.24 -5.98 -6.38
C GLN A 93 24.26 -5.01 -5.75
N GLU A 94 25.49 -5.00 -6.30
CA GLU A 94 26.55 -4.06 -5.87
C GLU A 94 26.16 -2.61 -6.16
N MET A 95 25.55 -2.30 -7.30
CA MET A 95 25.07 -0.95 -7.63
C MET A 95 24.03 -0.47 -6.60
N VAL A 96 23.04 -1.31 -6.26
CA VAL A 96 22.04 -1.01 -5.21
C VAL A 96 22.72 -0.75 -3.87
N SER A 97 23.67 -1.61 -3.48
CA SER A 97 24.42 -1.44 -2.23
C SER A 97 25.21 -0.12 -2.18
N GLN A 98 25.84 0.27 -3.29
CA GLN A 98 26.64 1.49 -3.39
C GLN A 98 25.76 2.75 -3.27
N VAL A 99 24.64 2.83 -3.99
CA VAL A 99 23.75 3.99 -3.93
C VAL A 99 23.08 4.10 -2.57
N THR A 100 22.67 2.98 -1.96
CA THR A 100 22.09 2.95 -0.61
C THR A 100 23.10 3.47 0.42
N ARG A 101 24.36 3.04 0.35
CA ARG A 101 25.40 3.54 1.25
C ARG A 101 25.59 5.05 1.11
N LEU A 102 25.65 5.56 -0.11
CA LEU A 102 25.80 6.99 -0.35
C LEU A 102 24.59 7.78 0.17
N ALA A 103 23.37 7.24 0.04
CA ALA A 103 22.17 7.85 0.61
C ALA A 103 22.26 7.97 2.14
N VAL A 104 22.72 6.92 2.82
CA VAL A 104 22.92 6.94 4.29
C VAL A 104 23.98 7.96 4.70
N GLU A 105 25.10 8.06 3.96
CA GLU A 105 26.15 9.04 4.23
C GLU A 105 25.63 10.48 4.07
N LEU A 106 24.84 10.75 3.03
CA LEU A 106 24.20 12.06 2.81
C LEU A 106 23.17 12.39 3.88
N GLN A 107 22.31 11.44 4.24
CA GLN A 107 21.33 11.63 5.32
C GLN A 107 22.04 11.97 6.65
N SER A 108 23.14 11.28 6.95
CA SER A 108 23.96 11.58 8.13
C SER A 108 24.61 12.98 8.06
N ALA A 109 25.05 13.40 6.87
CA ALA A 109 25.59 14.75 6.67
C ALA A 109 24.53 15.83 6.85
N ALA A 110 23.29 15.59 6.44
CA ALA A 110 22.14 16.50 6.52
C ALA A 110 21.41 16.46 7.88
N ALA A 111 21.79 15.63 8.85
CA ALA A 111 21.10 15.44 10.12
C ALA A 111 20.93 16.74 10.96
N PHE A 112 21.69 17.78 10.68
CA PHE A 112 21.57 19.10 11.31
C PHE A 112 20.35 19.91 10.84
N GLN A 113 19.74 19.57 9.72
CA GLN A 113 18.66 20.34 9.06
C GLN A 113 17.47 20.58 10.00
N THR A 114 16.89 19.53 10.53
CA THR A 114 15.71 19.64 11.41
C THR A 114 15.99 20.45 12.68
N PRO A 115 17.04 20.17 13.48
CA PRO A 115 17.36 20.99 14.64
C PRO A 115 17.59 22.47 14.31
N GLU A 116 18.31 22.76 13.22
CA GLU A 116 18.56 24.14 12.84
C GLU A 116 17.30 24.87 12.38
N LEU A 117 16.45 24.25 11.56
CA LEU A 117 15.15 24.83 11.17
C LEU A 117 14.25 25.11 12.38
N LEU A 118 14.26 24.24 13.39
CA LEU A 118 13.50 24.43 14.62
C LEU A 118 14.07 25.54 15.51
N SER A 119 15.36 25.82 15.41
CA SER A 119 16.06 26.87 16.19
C SER A 119 15.82 28.27 15.65
N ILE A 120 15.43 28.44 14.38
CA ILE A 120 15.14 29.76 13.79
C ILE A 120 13.91 30.35 14.46
N ALA A 121 14.05 31.57 15.04
CA ALA A 121 12.92 32.28 15.65
C ALA A 121 11.85 32.65 14.59
N ASP A 122 10.56 32.64 14.98
CA ASP A 122 9.43 32.88 14.05
C ASP A 122 9.56 34.25 13.35
N ASP A 123 9.93 35.32 14.08
CA ASP A 123 10.13 36.66 13.49
C ASP A 123 11.30 36.66 12.48
N THR A 124 12.37 35.91 12.75
CA THR A 124 13.51 35.78 11.85
C THR A 124 13.10 35.07 10.57
N LEU A 125 12.37 33.96 10.69
CA LEU A 125 11.88 33.21 9.53
C LEU A 125 10.89 34.03 8.70
N ALA A 126 9.98 34.78 9.36
CA ALA A 126 9.09 35.72 8.68
C ALA A 126 9.87 36.80 7.89
N GLY A 127 10.96 37.31 8.46
CA GLY A 127 11.88 38.20 7.77
C GLY A 127 12.61 37.56 6.60
N PHE A 128 12.92 36.25 6.68
CA PHE A 128 13.55 35.51 5.59
C PHE A 128 12.64 35.39 4.39
N TYR A 129 11.35 35.10 4.58
CA TYR A 129 10.36 35.05 3.45
C TYR A 129 10.23 36.41 2.75
N GLN A 130 10.34 37.53 3.51
CA GLN A 130 10.32 38.88 2.91
C GLN A 130 11.62 39.18 2.15
N ALA A 131 12.78 38.75 2.67
CA ALA A 131 14.08 39.02 2.09
C ALA A 131 14.42 38.13 0.87
N ALA A 132 13.84 36.91 0.81
CA ALA A 132 14.01 35.97 -0.29
C ALA A 132 12.65 35.34 -0.63
N PRO A 133 11.83 35.95 -1.52
CA PRO A 133 10.49 35.46 -1.88
C PRO A 133 10.49 34.03 -2.40
N ASP A 134 11.57 33.55 -3.02
CA ASP A 134 11.69 32.16 -3.51
C ASP A 134 11.62 31.12 -2.36
N LEU A 135 11.82 31.53 -1.09
CA LEU A 135 11.60 30.65 0.06
C LEU A 135 10.13 30.27 0.26
N GLU A 136 9.18 31.03 -0.31
CA GLU A 136 7.76 30.67 -0.26
C GLU A 136 7.50 29.29 -0.88
N LEU A 137 8.31 28.88 -1.87
CA LEU A 137 8.25 27.53 -2.44
C LEU A 137 8.42 26.43 -1.38
N TYR A 138 9.21 26.67 -0.36
CA TYR A 138 9.55 25.68 0.67
C TYR A 138 8.77 25.89 1.98
N ARG A 139 7.86 26.89 2.03
CA ARG A 139 7.14 27.25 3.26
C ARG A 139 6.46 26.04 3.88
N LEU A 140 5.68 25.29 3.10
CA LEU A 140 4.95 24.14 3.62
C LEU A 140 5.87 23.07 4.21
N ASN A 141 7.03 22.78 3.59
CA ASN A 141 8.00 21.82 4.13
C ASN A 141 8.63 22.32 5.44
N ILE A 142 8.96 23.61 5.51
CA ILE A 142 9.47 24.24 6.74
C ILE A 142 8.39 24.20 7.84
N ASP A 143 7.15 24.53 7.51
CA ASP A 143 6.02 24.50 8.44
C ASP A 143 5.73 23.09 8.96
N ARG A 144 5.85 22.06 8.11
CA ARG A 144 5.75 20.64 8.51
C ARG A 144 6.82 20.23 9.52
N VAL A 145 8.05 20.65 9.32
CA VAL A 145 9.12 20.42 10.30
C VAL A 145 8.79 21.16 11.61
N ARG A 146 8.39 22.42 11.55
CA ARG A 146 8.14 23.27 12.72
C ARG A 146 6.88 22.87 13.49
N ARG A 147 5.85 22.36 12.83
CA ARG A 147 4.65 21.79 13.47
C ARG A 147 5.00 20.74 14.51
N ARG A 148 6.03 19.92 14.22
CA ARG A 148 6.47 18.83 15.10
C ARG A 148 7.39 19.27 16.24
N LYS A 149 7.62 20.58 16.44
CA LYS A 149 8.58 21.13 17.43
C LYS A 149 8.33 20.63 18.85
N GLU A 150 7.06 20.47 19.26
CA GLU A 150 6.71 19.99 20.60
C GLU A 150 7.03 18.50 20.82
N HIS A 151 7.20 17.76 19.73
CA HIS A 151 7.50 16.32 19.68
C HIS A 151 8.97 16.02 19.42
N VAL A 152 9.79 17.04 19.16
CA VAL A 152 11.24 16.92 19.02
C VAL A 152 11.90 17.20 20.37
N LEU A 153 12.78 16.29 20.78
CA LEU A 153 13.45 16.32 22.06
C LEU A 153 14.82 17.02 21.96
N SER A 154 15.55 17.10 23.08
CA SER A 154 16.92 17.58 23.03
C SER A 154 17.84 16.62 22.27
N ASP A 155 18.97 17.12 21.73
CA ASP A 155 19.93 16.32 20.96
C ASP A 155 20.38 15.04 21.69
N LYS A 156 20.51 15.10 23.02
CA LYS A 156 20.90 13.95 23.83
C LYS A 156 19.79 12.90 23.93
N GLU A 157 18.56 13.36 24.07
CA GLU A 157 17.38 12.48 24.13
C GLU A 157 17.10 11.88 22.76
N GLU A 158 17.20 12.66 21.67
CA GLU A 158 17.07 12.16 20.30
C GLU A 158 18.14 11.10 19.98
N ALA A 159 19.39 11.32 20.38
CA ALA A 159 20.46 10.35 20.23
C ALA A 159 20.20 9.06 21.04
N LEU A 160 19.59 9.18 22.24
CA LEU A 160 19.21 8.03 23.06
C LEU A 160 18.06 7.25 22.41
N LEU A 161 17.02 7.94 21.92
CA LEU A 161 15.91 7.30 21.22
C LEU A 161 16.35 6.63 19.92
N ALA A 162 17.26 7.27 19.16
CA ALA A 162 17.84 6.67 17.96
C ALA A 162 18.61 5.38 18.29
N ALA A 163 19.39 5.37 19.37
CA ALA A 163 20.10 4.18 19.84
C ALA A 163 19.14 3.07 20.33
N ALA A 164 17.95 3.43 20.84
CA ALA A 164 16.93 2.46 21.21
C ALA A 164 16.19 1.85 19.99
N GLY A 165 16.34 2.43 18.81
CA GLY A 165 15.65 1.99 17.58
C GLY A 165 15.93 0.54 17.22
N GLU A 166 17.17 0.06 17.38
CA GLU A 166 17.53 -1.34 17.14
C GLU A 166 16.78 -2.31 18.07
N MET A 167 16.61 -1.94 19.34
CA MET A 167 15.81 -2.74 20.28
C MET A 167 14.32 -2.68 19.94
N ALA A 168 13.86 -1.55 19.43
CA ALA A 168 12.46 -1.35 19.06
C ALA A 168 12.05 -2.17 17.83
N ALA A 169 12.97 -2.48 16.92
CA ALA A 169 12.73 -3.36 15.78
C ALA A 169 12.59 -4.85 16.16
N ALA A 170 13.12 -5.25 17.33
CA ALA A 170 13.17 -6.66 17.73
C ALA A 170 11.80 -7.40 17.70
N PRO A 171 10.65 -6.81 18.05
CA PRO A 171 9.36 -7.52 17.94
C PRO A 171 9.02 -7.95 16.52
N ASP A 172 9.25 -7.10 15.51
CA ASP A 172 9.01 -7.41 14.09
C ASP A 172 10.02 -8.47 13.59
N ASP A 173 11.29 -8.32 13.93
CA ASP A 173 12.33 -9.31 13.60
C ASP A 173 12.01 -10.70 14.17
N VAL A 174 11.62 -10.78 15.45
CA VAL A 174 11.26 -12.04 16.12
C VAL A 174 9.98 -12.63 15.52
N PHE A 175 8.99 -11.79 15.21
CA PHE A 175 7.78 -12.22 14.51
C PHE A 175 8.13 -12.83 13.15
N SER A 176 8.93 -12.15 12.35
CA SER A 176 9.33 -12.60 11.01
C SER A 176 10.09 -13.93 11.08
N MET A 177 11.05 -14.08 12.01
CA MET A 177 11.77 -15.36 12.17
C MET A 177 10.84 -16.50 12.61
N LEU A 178 9.97 -16.26 13.59
CA LEU A 178 8.98 -17.25 14.00
C LEU A 178 8.06 -17.63 12.85
N ASN A 179 7.44 -16.64 12.22
CA ASN A 179 6.39 -16.82 11.21
C ASN A 179 6.93 -17.45 9.93
N ASP A 180 8.04 -16.94 9.38
CA ASP A 180 8.50 -17.28 8.04
C ASP A 180 9.53 -18.43 8.04
N ALA A 181 10.30 -18.58 9.12
CA ALA A 181 11.36 -19.57 9.18
C ALA A 181 11.02 -20.80 10.04
N ASP A 182 10.47 -20.61 11.24
CA ASP A 182 10.36 -21.66 12.24
C ASP A 182 9.05 -22.46 12.15
N LEU A 183 7.92 -21.81 11.89
CA LEU A 183 6.63 -22.48 11.83
C LEU A 183 6.56 -23.49 10.68
N LYS A 184 6.14 -24.70 10.99
CA LYS A 184 5.89 -25.78 10.03
C LYS A 184 4.50 -26.34 10.27
N PHE A 185 3.71 -26.40 9.21
CA PHE A 185 2.32 -26.82 9.27
C PHE A 185 2.18 -28.28 8.82
N PRO A 186 1.35 -29.10 9.49
CA PRO A 186 0.99 -30.41 8.97
C PRO A 186 0.35 -30.32 7.59
N ASP A 187 0.51 -31.37 6.77
CA ASP A 187 -0.19 -31.43 5.50
C ASP A 187 -1.72 -31.41 5.70
N ALA A 188 -2.43 -30.69 4.86
CA ALA A 188 -3.88 -30.81 4.76
C ALA A 188 -4.27 -32.08 3.98
N VAL A 189 -5.46 -32.62 4.25
CA VAL A 189 -5.94 -33.85 3.63
C VAL A 189 -7.26 -33.57 2.90
N ASP A 190 -7.35 -33.98 1.62
CA ASP A 190 -8.56 -33.88 0.83
C ASP A 190 -9.54 -35.04 1.10
N LYS A 191 -10.72 -34.98 0.49
CA LYS A 191 -11.77 -36.02 0.63
C LYS A 191 -11.32 -37.41 0.20
N ASP A 192 -10.32 -37.52 -0.68
CA ASP A 192 -9.80 -38.77 -1.21
C ASP A 192 -8.58 -39.28 -0.40
N GLY A 193 -8.18 -38.56 0.64
CA GLY A 193 -7.06 -38.90 1.54
C GLY A 193 -5.69 -38.48 1.02
N ASN A 194 -5.61 -37.67 -0.05
CA ASN A 194 -4.34 -37.14 -0.54
C ASN A 194 -3.87 -36.00 0.34
N LYS A 195 -2.55 -35.88 0.49
CA LYS A 195 -1.89 -34.87 1.29
C LYS A 195 -1.49 -33.67 0.47
N HIS A 196 -1.73 -32.49 1.01
CA HIS A 196 -1.41 -31.20 0.40
C HIS A 196 -0.57 -30.37 1.39
N PRO A 197 0.64 -29.90 1.02
CA PRO A 197 1.48 -29.14 1.92
C PRO A 197 0.83 -27.79 2.26
N VAL A 198 0.78 -27.47 3.55
CA VAL A 198 0.31 -26.18 4.05
C VAL A 198 1.52 -25.28 4.32
N THR A 199 1.53 -24.14 3.67
CA THR A 199 2.50 -23.05 3.86
C THR A 199 1.77 -21.72 3.81
N HIS A 200 2.41 -20.61 4.13
CA HIS A 200 1.80 -19.28 3.94
C HIS A 200 1.37 -19.03 2.48
N GLY A 201 2.15 -19.52 1.52
CA GLY A 201 1.84 -19.37 0.08
C GLY A 201 0.75 -20.30 -0.43
N THR A 202 0.60 -21.51 0.15
CA THR A 202 -0.41 -22.48 -0.30
C THR A 202 -1.72 -22.39 0.46
N TYR A 203 -1.76 -21.73 1.62
CA TYR A 203 -2.95 -21.69 2.47
C TYR A 203 -4.16 -21.09 1.76
N ILE A 204 -4.04 -19.89 1.17
CA ILE A 204 -5.17 -19.27 0.47
C ILE A 204 -5.64 -20.10 -0.75
N PRO A 205 -4.76 -20.60 -1.63
CA PRO A 205 -5.15 -21.56 -2.68
C PRO A 205 -5.90 -22.78 -2.15
N LEU A 206 -5.48 -23.36 -1.02
CA LEU A 206 -6.19 -24.49 -0.39
C LEU A 206 -7.57 -24.08 0.12
N MET A 207 -7.70 -22.86 0.69
CA MET A 207 -8.98 -22.31 1.16
C MET A 207 -9.93 -21.95 0.02
N GLN A 208 -9.44 -21.77 -1.20
CA GLN A 208 -10.24 -21.55 -2.41
C GLN A 208 -10.73 -22.85 -3.05
N SER A 209 -10.27 -24.02 -2.59
CA SER A 209 -10.69 -25.32 -3.11
C SER A 209 -12.19 -25.55 -2.92
N TYR A 210 -12.85 -26.16 -3.90
CA TYR A 210 -14.25 -26.62 -3.77
C TYR A 210 -14.41 -27.86 -2.88
N ASP A 211 -13.32 -28.57 -2.57
CA ASP A 211 -13.32 -29.65 -1.59
C ASP A 211 -13.35 -29.09 -0.15
N ARG A 212 -14.53 -29.16 0.47
CA ARG A 212 -14.73 -28.64 1.84
C ARG A 212 -13.88 -29.36 2.89
N THR A 213 -13.59 -30.66 2.68
CA THR A 213 -12.71 -31.44 3.56
C THR A 213 -11.30 -30.84 3.53
N LEU A 214 -10.79 -30.53 2.33
CA LEU A 214 -9.48 -29.93 2.16
C LEU A 214 -9.40 -28.55 2.81
N ARG A 215 -10.42 -27.67 2.59
CA ARG A 215 -10.45 -26.35 3.22
C ARG A 215 -10.39 -26.45 4.74
N LYS A 216 -11.27 -27.28 5.32
CA LYS A 216 -11.29 -27.47 6.78
C LYS A 216 -9.96 -28.04 7.29
N SER A 217 -9.39 -29.03 6.61
CA SER A 217 -8.11 -29.62 6.99
C SER A 217 -6.96 -28.62 6.94
N ALA A 218 -6.93 -27.74 5.92
CA ALA A 218 -5.94 -26.68 5.81
C ALA A 218 -6.09 -25.62 6.91
N PHE A 219 -7.32 -25.25 7.24
CA PHE A 219 -7.66 -24.32 8.32
C PHE A 219 -7.22 -24.88 9.68
N ASP A 220 -7.63 -26.11 10.01
CA ASP A 220 -7.24 -26.77 11.25
C ASP A 220 -5.72 -26.94 11.35
N SER A 221 -5.05 -27.31 10.25
CA SER A 221 -3.59 -27.45 10.19
C SER A 221 -2.89 -26.15 10.55
N LEU A 222 -3.24 -25.04 9.89
CA LEU A 222 -2.62 -23.75 10.10
C LEU A 222 -2.76 -23.31 11.58
N TYR A 223 -4.00 -23.24 12.06
CA TYR A 223 -4.27 -22.71 13.40
C TYR A 223 -3.85 -23.65 14.54
N SER A 224 -3.74 -24.97 14.29
CA SER A 224 -3.18 -25.89 15.29
C SER A 224 -1.75 -25.52 15.69
N VAL A 225 -0.96 -25.01 14.74
CA VAL A 225 0.43 -24.59 14.98
C VAL A 225 0.45 -23.23 15.68
N TYR A 226 -0.30 -22.23 15.19
CA TYR A 226 -0.39 -20.96 15.91
C TYR A 226 -0.89 -21.11 17.34
N GLY A 227 -1.82 -22.06 17.59
CA GLY A 227 -2.29 -22.39 18.92
C GLY A 227 -1.18 -22.86 19.88
N GLN A 228 -0.16 -23.57 19.38
CA GLN A 228 1.00 -24.00 20.16
C GLN A 228 1.89 -22.82 20.57
N PHE A 229 1.98 -21.78 19.73
CA PHE A 229 2.82 -20.60 19.93
C PHE A 229 2.06 -19.36 20.39
N ARG A 230 0.76 -19.48 20.72
CA ARG A 230 -0.12 -18.33 21.03
C ARG A 230 0.44 -17.37 22.08
N ASN A 231 1.08 -17.93 23.15
CA ASN A 231 1.65 -17.13 24.22
C ASN A 231 2.91 -16.37 23.76
N THR A 232 3.73 -16.99 22.91
CA THR A 232 4.90 -16.36 22.29
C THR A 232 4.45 -15.23 21.37
N ALA A 233 3.51 -15.49 20.47
CA ALA A 233 2.95 -14.49 19.57
C ALA A 233 2.33 -13.30 20.34
N ALA A 234 1.57 -13.58 21.43
CA ALA A 234 1.02 -12.53 22.26
C ALA A 234 2.10 -11.68 22.95
N SER A 235 3.19 -12.30 23.40
CA SER A 235 4.32 -11.59 24.01
C SER A 235 5.03 -10.69 22.99
N ILE A 236 5.21 -11.16 21.76
CA ILE A 236 5.83 -10.39 20.68
C ILE A 236 4.94 -9.18 20.30
N LEU A 237 3.64 -9.40 20.07
CA LEU A 237 2.71 -8.30 19.77
C LEU A 237 2.59 -7.31 20.94
N SER A 238 2.58 -7.80 22.19
CA SER A 238 2.62 -6.93 23.37
C SER A 238 3.89 -6.08 23.43
N ALA A 239 5.04 -6.62 23.01
CA ALA A 239 6.30 -5.88 22.95
C ALA A 239 6.22 -4.78 21.88
N GLN A 240 5.63 -5.06 20.71
CA GLN A 240 5.37 -4.08 19.66
C GLN A 240 4.51 -2.91 20.18
N MET A 241 3.37 -3.20 20.81
CA MET A 241 2.50 -2.15 21.36
C MET A 241 3.19 -1.31 22.45
N LYS A 242 4.02 -1.93 23.29
CA LYS A 242 4.77 -1.23 24.34
C LYS A 242 5.87 -0.33 23.79
N GLN A 243 6.56 -0.74 22.71
CA GLN A 243 7.54 0.12 22.09
C GLN A 243 6.87 1.34 21.42
N LEU A 244 5.73 1.16 20.73
CA LEU A 244 4.95 2.27 20.20
C LEU A 244 4.54 3.27 21.30
N LEU A 245 4.01 2.74 22.41
CA LEU A 245 3.63 3.56 23.56
C LEU A 245 4.82 4.30 24.16
N PHE A 246 6.00 3.66 24.25
CA PHE A 246 7.22 4.28 24.74
C PHE A 246 7.62 5.48 23.86
N PHE A 247 7.66 5.32 22.54
CA PHE A 247 8.02 6.41 21.63
C PHE A 247 6.96 7.52 21.62
N ALA A 248 5.67 7.18 21.60
CA ALA A 248 4.60 8.17 21.65
C ALA A 248 4.68 9.03 22.93
N ASN A 249 4.82 8.39 24.09
CA ASN A 249 4.95 9.10 25.37
C ASN A 249 6.23 9.93 25.46
N SER A 250 7.37 9.39 25.03
CA SER A 250 8.65 10.11 25.02
C SER A 250 8.57 11.38 24.18
N ARG A 251 7.87 11.32 23.05
CA ARG A 251 7.65 12.47 22.16
C ARG A 251 6.41 13.30 22.50
N LYS A 252 5.75 13.03 23.63
CA LYS A 252 4.59 13.79 24.16
C LYS A 252 3.36 13.75 23.26
N TYR A 253 3.15 12.68 22.51
CA TYR A 253 1.88 12.47 21.83
C TYR A 253 0.80 11.98 22.79
N PRO A 254 -0.48 12.36 22.57
CA PRO A 254 -1.57 11.96 23.45
C PRO A 254 -1.93 10.47 23.33
N SER A 255 -1.56 9.83 22.23
CA SER A 255 -1.80 8.40 21.97
C SER A 255 -0.82 7.85 20.94
N THR A 256 -0.71 6.52 20.87
CA THR A 256 0.06 5.83 19.81
C THR A 256 -0.53 6.12 18.43
N LEU A 257 -1.87 6.19 18.30
CA LEU A 257 -2.56 6.57 17.05
C LEU A 257 -2.16 7.99 16.60
N ALA A 258 -2.20 8.97 17.50
CA ALA A 258 -1.81 10.34 17.16
C ALA A 258 -0.34 10.41 16.70
N ALA A 259 0.54 9.65 17.35
CA ALA A 259 1.96 9.58 16.96
C ALA A 259 2.15 8.97 15.57
N ALA A 260 1.44 7.88 15.25
CA ALA A 260 1.54 7.19 13.98
C ALA A 260 1.02 8.03 12.80
N LEU A 261 -0.09 8.75 13.00
CA LEU A 261 -0.74 9.54 11.94
C LEU A 261 -0.13 10.93 11.73
N ASP A 262 0.65 11.43 12.70
CA ASP A 262 1.27 12.75 12.61
C ASP A 262 2.19 12.91 11.38
N GLY A 263 2.94 11.86 11.04
CA GLY A 263 3.87 11.89 9.91
C GLY A 263 3.20 12.12 8.55
N THR A 264 1.98 11.63 8.39
CA THR A 264 1.17 11.76 7.16
C THR A 264 0.13 12.89 7.23
N GLU A 265 0.09 13.66 8.31
CA GLU A 265 -0.87 14.75 8.55
C GLU A 265 -2.34 14.31 8.49
N VAL A 266 -2.63 13.10 8.94
CA VAL A 266 -3.98 12.55 9.01
C VAL A 266 -4.54 12.71 10.43
N ASP A 267 -5.73 13.31 10.54
CA ASP A 267 -6.42 13.46 11.83
C ASP A 267 -6.87 12.08 12.35
N PRO A 268 -6.57 11.72 13.61
CA PRO A 268 -7.08 10.51 14.25
C PRO A 268 -8.59 10.28 14.11
N ALA A 269 -9.38 11.35 14.00
CA ALA A 269 -10.82 11.25 13.77
C ALA A 269 -11.17 10.48 12.49
N ILE A 270 -10.32 10.49 11.46
CA ILE A 270 -10.53 9.75 10.20
C ILE A 270 -10.51 8.25 10.47
N TYR A 271 -9.58 7.80 11.32
CA TYR A 271 -9.48 6.40 11.72
C TYR A 271 -10.73 5.94 12.45
N HIS A 272 -11.21 6.72 13.43
CA HIS A 272 -12.44 6.42 14.16
C HIS A 272 -13.67 6.48 13.25
N ASN A 273 -13.78 7.48 12.38
CA ASN A 273 -14.87 7.63 11.43
C ASN A 273 -14.97 6.44 10.46
N LEU A 274 -13.84 5.88 10.02
CA LEU A 274 -13.82 4.65 9.20
C LEU A 274 -14.49 3.50 9.94
N ILE A 275 -14.07 3.21 11.17
CA ILE A 275 -14.63 2.12 11.99
C ILE A 275 -16.12 2.33 12.19
N ASP A 276 -16.54 3.53 12.60
CA ASP A 276 -17.93 3.88 12.84
C ASP A 276 -18.79 3.75 11.58
N ALA A 277 -18.29 4.16 10.41
CA ALA A 277 -19.00 4.06 9.14
C ALA A 277 -19.20 2.60 8.72
N VAL A 278 -18.17 1.77 8.88
CA VAL A 278 -18.26 0.33 8.59
C VAL A 278 -19.19 -0.37 9.56
N HIS A 279 -19.19 -0.01 10.86
CA HIS A 279 -20.15 -0.56 11.83
C HIS A 279 -21.60 -0.25 11.45
N ARG A 280 -21.90 0.96 10.98
CA ARG A 280 -23.24 1.31 10.47
C ARG A 280 -23.62 0.54 9.20
N SER A 281 -22.66 -0.06 8.53
CA SER A 281 -22.81 -0.75 7.24
C SER A 281 -22.66 -2.27 7.34
N PHE A 282 -22.89 -2.87 8.50
CA PHE A 282 -22.82 -4.33 8.66
C PHE A 282 -23.95 -5.09 7.95
N ALA A 283 -25.12 -4.48 7.76
CA ALA A 283 -26.25 -5.16 7.13
C ALA A 283 -25.94 -5.71 5.72
N PRO A 284 -25.29 -4.97 4.80
CA PRO A 284 -24.82 -5.51 3.53
C PRO A 284 -23.86 -6.69 3.69
N MET A 285 -22.93 -6.61 4.65
CA MET A 285 -21.98 -7.72 4.89
C MET A 285 -22.70 -8.99 5.36
N TYR A 286 -23.67 -8.87 6.25
CA TYR A 286 -24.49 -10.00 6.70
C TYR A 286 -25.29 -10.61 5.56
N ARG A 287 -25.85 -9.77 4.68
CA ARG A 287 -26.54 -10.22 3.45
C ARG A 287 -25.59 -10.99 2.53
N TYR A 288 -24.34 -10.51 2.38
CA TYR A 288 -23.31 -11.19 1.60
C TYR A 288 -22.94 -12.55 2.20
N VAL A 289 -22.76 -12.64 3.51
CA VAL A 289 -22.53 -13.91 4.21
C VAL A 289 -23.68 -14.90 3.97
N ALA A 290 -24.93 -14.44 4.09
CA ALA A 290 -26.10 -15.25 3.81
C ALA A 290 -26.18 -15.68 2.32
N LEU A 291 -25.80 -14.80 1.39
CA LEU A 291 -25.69 -15.14 -0.04
C LEU A 291 -24.66 -16.25 -0.27
N ARG A 292 -23.45 -16.13 0.32
CA ARG A 292 -22.42 -17.16 0.20
C ARG A 292 -22.88 -18.51 0.70
N ARG A 293 -23.56 -18.56 1.88
CA ARG A 293 -24.12 -19.79 2.43
C ARG A 293 -25.05 -20.48 1.44
N ARG A 294 -25.98 -19.72 0.82
CA ARG A 294 -26.93 -20.24 -0.18
C ARG A 294 -26.21 -20.71 -1.44
N ALA A 295 -25.31 -19.90 -1.98
CA ALA A 295 -24.59 -20.18 -3.23
C ALA A 295 -23.68 -21.41 -3.12
N LEU A 296 -23.04 -21.61 -1.97
CA LEU A 296 -22.22 -22.80 -1.70
C LEU A 296 -23.04 -24.03 -1.32
N GLY A 297 -24.36 -23.91 -1.11
CA GLY A 297 -25.23 -25.03 -0.78
C GLY A 297 -24.91 -25.68 0.57
N VAL A 298 -24.43 -24.90 1.55
CA VAL A 298 -24.07 -25.41 2.87
C VAL A 298 -25.11 -25.02 3.92
N ASP A 299 -25.40 -25.93 4.87
CA ASP A 299 -26.35 -25.66 5.95
C ASP A 299 -25.84 -24.56 6.89
N GLN A 300 -24.53 -24.60 7.18
CA GLN A 300 -23.81 -23.63 8.00
C GLN A 300 -22.55 -23.18 7.27
N LEU A 301 -22.34 -21.87 7.19
CA LEU A 301 -21.13 -21.27 6.65
C LEU A 301 -20.10 -21.08 7.77
N HIS A 302 -18.93 -21.61 7.59
CA HIS A 302 -17.80 -21.55 8.53
C HIS A 302 -16.70 -20.62 8.04
N MET A 303 -15.78 -20.22 8.92
CA MET A 303 -14.66 -19.34 8.54
C MET A 303 -13.77 -19.97 7.45
N TYR A 304 -13.66 -21.29 7.39
CA TYR A 304 -12.94 -21.99 6.33
C TYR A 304 -13.70 -22.04 4.98
N ASP A 305 -14.95 -21.59 4.91
CA ASP A 305 -15.73 -21.47 3.67
C ASP A 305 -15.64 -20.06 3.04
N LEU A 306 -14.90 -19.14 3.68
CA LEU A 306 -14.93 -17.71 3.34
C LEU A 306 -14.22 -17.37 2.02
N TYR A 307 -13.20 -18.15 1.64
CA TYR A 307 -12.37 -17.85 0.46
C TYR A 307 -12.78 -18.61 -0.81
N VAL A 308 -13.60 -19.64 -0.68
CA VAL A 308 -14.01 -20.41 -1.87
C VAL A 308 -14.89 -19.56 -2.79
N PRO A 309 -14.61 -19.47 -4.10
CA PRO A 309 -15.43 -18.70 -5.03
C PRO A 309 -16.86 -19.25 -5.06
N VAL A 310 -17.86 -18.38 -5.05
CA VAL A 310 -19.27 -18.80 -5.15
C VAL A 310 -19.70 -19.09 -6.58
N VAL A 311 -18.90 -18.71 -7.57
CA VAL A 311 -19.06 -19.02 -8.99
C VAL A 311 -17.90 -19.88 -9.45
N GLU A 312 -18.20 -21.09 -9.90
CA GLU A 312 -17.18 -22.03 -10.37
C GLU A 312 -16.47 -21.50 -11.61
N GLY A 313 -15.15 -21.62 -11.61
CA GLY A 313 -14.20 -20.99 -12.49
C GLY A 313 -14.64 -20.73 -13.93
N VAL A 314 -14.57 -19.48 -14.31
CA VAL A 314 -14.59 -19.03 -15.70
C VAL A 314 -13.14 -18.75 -16.09
N GLU A 315 -12.60 -19.53 -17.01
CA GLU A 315 -11.27 -19.26 -17.52
C GLU A 315 -11.36 -18.13 -18.55
N MET A 316 -10.85 -16.95 -18.19
CA MET A 316 -10.68 -15.82 -19.09
C MET A 316 -9.20 -15.67 -19.39
N LYS A 317 -8.85 -15.65 -20.68
CA LYS A 317 -7.47 -15.52 -21.16
C LYS A 317 -7.34 -14.32 -22.06
N PHE A 318 -6.26 -13.58 -21.88
CA PHE A 318 -5.98 -12.34 -22.60
C PHE A 318 -4.53 -12.31 -23.05
N THR A 319 -4.28 -11.87 -24.26
CA THR A 319 -2.96 -11.40 -24.69
C THR A 319 -2.67 -10.04 -24.05
N PHE A 320 -1.42 -9.63 -24.03
CA PHE A 320 -1.06 -8.31 -23.53
C PHE A 320 -1.67 -7.18 -24.36
N ASP A 321 -1.78 -7.38 -25.69
CA ASP A 321 -2.43 -6.40 -26.58
C ASP A 321 -3.93 -6.27 -26.28
N GLU A 322 -4.64 -7.38 -26.04
CA GLU A 322 -6.04 -7.35 -25.61
C GLU A 322 -6.19 -6.64 -24.25
N ALA A 323 -5.27 -6.87 -23.32
CA ALA A 323 -5.27 -6.20 -22.02
C ALA A 323 -5.09 -4.66 -22.17
N LYS A 324 -4.22 -4.22 -23.08
CA LYS A 324 -4.07 -2.78 -23.39
C LYS A 324 -5.34 -2.16 -23.96
N GLU A 325 -6.01 -2.85 -24.90
CA GLU A 325 -7.28 -2.35 -25.48
C GLU A 325 -8.40 -2.32 -24.41
N ILE A 326 -8.48 -3.31 -23.54
CA ILE A 326 -9.39 -3.31 -22.40
C ILE A 326 -9.10 -2.13 -21.47
N ALA A 327 -7.84 -1.87 -21.15
CA ALA A 327 -7.44 -0.74 -20.31
C ALA A 327 -7.84 0.60 -20.93
N LEU A 328 -7.59 0.80 -22.25
CA LEU A 328 -8.01 2.00 -22.96
C LEU A 328 -9.53 2.19 -22.97
N GLY A 329 -10.29 1.11 -23.18
CA GLY A 329 -11.75 1.13 -23.12
C GLY A 329 -12.28 1.46 -21.72
N ALA A 330 -11.72 0.83 -20.71
CA ALA A 330 -12.12 0.99 -19.31
C ALA A 330 -11.84 2.39 -18.76
N LEU A 331 -10.72 2.98 -19.15
CA LEU A 331 -10.28 4.29 -18.66
C LEU A 331 -10.68 5.46 -19.58
N ALA A 332 -11.45 5.19 -20.63
CA ALA A 332 -12.00 6.22 -21.53
C ALA A 332 -12.77 7.35 -20.80
N PRO A 333 -13.51 7.10 -19.71
CA PRO A 333 -14.16 8.16 -18.94
C PRO A 333 -13.19 9.21 -18.38
N LEU A 334 -11.89 8.90 -18.22
CA LEU A 334 -10.86 9.84 -17.74
C LEU A 334 -10.39 10.85 -18.82
N GLY A 335 -10.85 10.70 -20.05
CA GLY A 335 -10.59 11.64 -21.15
C GLY A 335 -9.29 11.36 -21.92
N GLU A 336 -9.15 12.06 -23.06
CA GLU A 336 -8.10 11.75 -24.04
C GLU A 336 -6.69 12.04 -23.52
N ASP A 337 -6.52 13.03 -22.65
CA ASP A 337 -5.20 13.33 -22.08
C ASP A 337 -4.68 12.17 -21.21
N TYR A 338 -5.55 11.54 -20.43
CA TYR A 338 -5.20 10.36 -19.63
C TYR A 338 -4.92 9.15 -20.54
N LEU A 339 -5.73 8.94 -21.57
CA LEU A 339 -5.52 7.86 -22.54
C LEU A 339 -4.21 8.02 -23.33
N ASN A 340 -3.80 9.26 -23.62
CA ASN A 340 -2.52 9.52 -24.28
C ASN A 340 -1.34 9.13 -23.38
N LEU A 341 -1.42 9.36 -22.06
CA LEU A 341 -0.40 8.90 -21.12
C LEU A 341 -0.37 7.36 -21.04
N LEU A 342 -1.52 6.69 -21.07
CA LEU A 342 -1.58 5.22 -21.14
C LEU A 342 -0.89 4.70 -22.41
N ARG A 343 -1.21 5.28 -23.58
CA ARG A 343 -0.58 4.90 -24.86
C ARG A 343 0.93 5.15 -24.85
N GLU A 344 1.36 6.25 -24.23
CA GLU A 344 2.78 6.54 -24.04
C GLU A 344 3.44 5.45 -23.19
N GLY A 345 2.85 5.09 -22.04
CA GLY A 345 3.36 4.03 -21.18
C GLY A 345 3.41 2.66 -21.87
N PHE A 346 2.40 2.35 -22.68
CA PHE A 346 2.34 1.07 -23.42
C PHE A 346 3.35 0.96 -24.56
N ASN A 347 3.79 2.08 -25.16
CA ASN A 347 4.58 2.08 -26.39
C ASN A 347 6.03 2.56 -26.20
N ASN A 348 6.34 3.25 -25.09
CA ASN A 348 7.64 3.90 -24.88
C ASN A 348 8.49 3.25 -23.79
N GLY A 349 8.27 1.95 -23.54
CA GLY A 349 9.13 1.18 -22.65
C GLY A 349 9.01 1.53 -21.16
N TRP A 350 7.79 1.93 -20.72
CA TRP A 350 7.57 2.08 -19.29
C TRP A 350 7.39 0.72 -18.60
N ILE A 351 6.98 -0.33 -19.35
CA ILE A 351 6.55 -1.61 -18.79
C ILE A 351 7.53 -2.72 -19.15
N ASP A 352 7.98 -3.47 -18.15
CA ASP A 352 8.64 -4.76 -18.31
C ASP A 352 7.60 -5.85 -18.13
N VAL A 353 7.21 -6.52 -19.23
CA VAL A 353 5.91 -7.23 -19.31
C VAL A 353 5.97 -8.63 -18.74
N TYR A 354 6.89 -9.47 -19.25
CA TYR A 354 6.85 -10.91 -19.01
C TYR A 354 7.89 -11.36 -17.99
N GLU A 355 7.62 -12.50 -17.36
CA GLU A 355 8.58 -13.20 -16.51
C GLU A 355 9.82 -13.65 -17.32
N ASN A 356 11.00 -13.48 -16.72
CA ASN A 356 12.23 -14.08 -17.20
C ASN A 356 13.02 -14.67 -16.02
N GLU A 357 14.03 -15.50 -16.32
CA GLU A 357 14.88 -16.07 -15.29
C GLU A 357 15.52 -14.99 -14.43
N GLY A 358 15.35 -15.10 -13.11
CA GLY A 358 15.92 -14.18 -12.14
C GLY A 358 15.21 -12.84 -12.00
N LYS A 359 14.18 -12.54 -12.79
CA LYS A 359 13.37 -11.34 -12.63
C LYS A 359 12.65 -11.34 -11.28
N ARG A 360 12.53 -10.17 -10.68
CA ARG A 360 11.75 -9.98 -9.45
C ARG A 360 10.31 -10.40 -9.65
N SER A 361 9.76 -11.16 -8.71
CA SER A 361 8.36 -11.60 -8.71
C SER A 361 7.39 -10.49 -8.32
N GLY A 362 6.10 -10.69 -8.60
CA GLY A 362 5.04 -9.74 -8.33
C GLY A 362 4.90 -8.66 -9.41
N ALA A 363 4.32 -7.53 -9.03
CA ALA A 363 4.18 -6.34 -9.87
C ALA A 363 4.44 -5.09 -9.03
N TYR A 364 4.85 -4.01 -9.66
CA TYR A 364 4.95 -2.69 -9.02
C TYR A 364 5.09 -1.58 -10.07
N SER A 365 4.79 -0.36 -9.66
CA SER A 365 5.15 0.87 -10.36
C SER A 365 6.17 1.67 -9.56
N ALA A 366 7.18 2.21 -10.23
CA ALA A 366 8.21 3.07 -9.67
C ALA A 366 8.20 4.43 -10.39
N GLY A 367 7.88 5.48 -9.64
CA GLY A 367 7.62 6.83 -10.16
C GLY A 367 8.89 7.64 -10.43
N ALA A 368 9.81 7.16 -11.24
CA ALA A 368 11.00 7.93 -11.61
C ALA A 368 10.64 9.22 -12.36
N ARG A 369 11.45 10.25 -12.19
CA ARG A 369 11.16 11.57 -12.73
C ARG A 369 11.23 11.65 -14.26
N VAL A 370 12.05 10.82 -14.89
CA VAL A 370 12.12 10.74 -16.37
C VAL A 370 10.82 10.21 -16.94
N HIS A 371 10.36 9.11 -16.48
CA HIS A 371 9.04 8.48 -16.64
C HIS A 371 8.93 7.32 -15.66
N PRO A 372 7.72 6.86 -15.34
CA PRO A 372 7.54 5.70 -14.47
C PRO A 372 8.08 4.41 -15.08
N TYR A 373 8.44 3.45 -14.23
CA TYR A 373 8.83 2.09 -14.60
C TYR A 373 7.89 1.09 -13.94
N VAL A 374 7.22 0.29 -14.75
CA VAL A 374 6.27 -0.73 -14.29
C VAL A 374 6.88 -2.11 -14.50
N LEU A 375 6.90 -2.93 -13.46
CA LEU A 375 7.27 -4.34 -13.55
C LEU A 375 6.00 -5.18 -13.50
N LEU A 376 5.83 -6.08 -14.48
CA LEU A 376 4.80 -7.10 -14.51
C LEU A 376 5.44 -8.48 -14.67
N ASN A 377 4.68 -9.51 -14.37
CA ASN A 377 4.93 -10.92 -14.71
C ASN A 377 3.67 -11.47 -15.37
N PHE A 378 3.26 -10.87 -16.49
CA PHE A 378 2.00 -11.07 -17.16
C PHE A 378 1.83 -12.50 -17.69
N LYS A 379 0.74 -13.18 -17.32
CA LYS A 379 0.40 -14.58 -17.68
C LYS A 379 -0.91 -14.69 -18.46
N GLY A 380 -1.59 -13.58 -18.69
CA GLY A 380 -2.81 -13.48 -19.47
C GLY A 380 -4.07 -13.88 -18.70
N THR A 381 -4.09 -13.79 -17.40
CA THR A 381 -5.28 -13.99 -16.57
C THR A 381 -6.09 -12.70 -16.44
N LEU A 382 -7.32 -12.79 -15.94
CA LEU A 382 -8.10 -11.60 -15.58
C LEU A 382 -7.37 -10.76 -14.51
N ASP A 383 -6.77 -11.40 -13.53
CA ASP A 383 -6.00 -10.73 -12.47
C ASP A 383 -4.80 -9.94 -13.06
N ASP A 384 -4.16 -10.45 -14.13
CA ASP A 384 -3.09 -9.72 -14.80
C ASP A 384 -3.61 -8.46 -15.54
N VAL A 385 -4.85 -8.48 -16.05
CA VAL A 385 -5.49 -7.28 -16.63
C VAL A 385 -5.76 -6.24 -15.54
N PHE A 386 -6.27 -6.66 -14.38
CA PHE A 386 -6.43 -5.77 -13.21
C PHE A 386 -5.09 -5.23 -12.75
N THR A 387 -4.07 -6.07 -12.65
CA THR A 387 -2.70 -5.67 -12.27
C THR A 387 -2.13 -4.62 -13.24
N LEU A 388 -2.26 -4.81 -14.55
CA LEU A 388 -1.82 -3.82 -15.54
C LEU A 388 -2.50 -2.47 -15.30
N VAL A 389 -3.81 -2.45 -15.13
CA VAL A 389 -4.60 -1.23 -14.95
C VAL A 389 -4.28 -0.57 -13.60
N HIS A 390 -4.04 -1.35 -12.56
CA HIS A 390 -3.61 -0.92 -11.25
C HIS A 390 -2.24 -0.21 -11.30
N GLU A 391 -1.22 -0.89 -11.83
CA GLU A 391 0.14 -0.35 -11.89
C GLU A 391 0.23 0.88 -12.81
N MET A 392 -0.58 0.93 -13.87
CA MET A 392 -0.69 2.13 -14.69
C MET A 392 -1.37 3.28 -13.95
N GLY A 393 -2.24 3.02 -12.99
CA GLY A 393 -2.79 4.02 -12.08
C GLY A 393 -1.70 4.69 -11.24
N HIS A 394 -0.85 3.91 -10.61
CA HIS A 394 0.33 4.43 -9.91
C HIS A 394 1.28 5.18 -10.83
N ALA A 395 1.56 4.61 -12.01
CA ALA A 395 2.47 5.22 -12.98
C ALA A 395 2.00 6.62 -13.38
N ILE A 396 0.73 6.77 -13.75
CA ILE A 396 0.17 8.06 -14.17
C ILE A 396 0.07 9.04 -13.01
N HIS A 397 -0.27 8.56 -11.80
CA HIS A 397 -0.25 9.40 -10.58
C HIS A 397 1.15 10.00 -10.36
N SER A 398 2.17 9.16 -10.34
CA SER A 398 3.56 9.61 -10.17
C SER A 398 4.01 10.54 -11.30
N TYR A 399 3.66 10.21 -12.55
CA TYR A 399 3.98 11.05 -13.71
C TYR A 399 3.36 12.45 -13.60
N LEU A 400 2.08 12.53 -13.26
CA LEU A 400 1.37 13.82 -13.13
C LEU A 400 1.90 14.63 -11.95
N SER A 401 2.17 13.98 -10.83
CA SER A 401 2.79 14.64 -9.68
C SER A 401 4.17 15.20 -10.03
N ASN A 402 5.05 14.40 -10.61
CA ASN A 402 6.37 14.82 -11.06
C ASN A 402 6.34 15.96 -12.08
N LYS A 403 5.34 15.97 -12.95
CA LYS A 403 5.19 16.98 -14.00
C LYS A 403 4.70 18.32 -13.47
N HIS A 404 3.81 18.32 -12.48
CA HIS A 404 3.10 19.51 -12.03
C HIS A 404 3.64 20.06 -10.71
N GLN A 405 4.40 19.27 -9.95
CA GLN A 405 4.97 19.70 -8.69
C GLN A 405 6.47 19.99 -8.78
N PRO A 406 6.97 20.99 -8.04
CA PRO A 406 8.40 21.16 -7.83
C PRO A 406 8.95 19.96 -7.06
N THR A 407 10.25 19.75 -7.12
CA THR A 407 10.94 18.61 -6.48
C THR A 407 10.56 18.47 -4.99
N ALA A 408 10.43 19.57 -4.29
CA ALA A 408 10.04 19.60 -2.87
C ALA A 408 8.66 18.97 -2.58
N TYR A 409 7.78 18.85 -3.57
CA TYR A 409 6.38 18.37 -3.39
C TYR A 409 5.99 17.26 -4.38
N GLN A 410 6.93 16.70 -5.10
CA GLN A 410 6.65 15.72 -6.15
C GLN A 410 6.11 14.37 -5.65
N ASP A 411 6.51 13.97 -4.44
CA ASP A 411 6.08 12.71 -3.84
C ASP A 411 4.68 12.84 -3.23
N TYR A 412 4.03 11.74 -2.98
CA TYR A 412 2.76 11.67 -2.25
C TYR A 412 2.82 10.63 -1.14
N VAL A 413 2.01 10.86 -0.09
CA VAL A 413 2.01 9.99 1.09
C VAL A 413 1.25 8.69 0.82
N ILE A 414 1.62 7.64 1.56
CA ILE A 414 1.05 6.30 1.44
C ILE A 414 -0.48 6.28 1.58
N PHE A 415 -1.07 7.19 2.35
CA PHE A 415 -2.52 7.32 2.54
C PHE A 415 -3.30 7.45 1.22
N VAL A 416 -2.71 8.07 0.20
CA VAL A 416 -3.33 8.27 -1.13
C VAL A 416 -2.70 7.42 -2.23
N ALA A 417 -1.67 6.65 -1.92
CA ALA A 417 -0.92 5.89 -2.93
C ALA A 417 -1.82 4.95 -3.73
N GLU A 418 -2.72 4.23 -3.05
CA GLU A 418 -3.61 3.24 -3.68
C GLU A 418 -4.90 3.85 -4.28
N VAL A 419 -5.12 5.15 -4.14
CA VAL A 419 -6.37 5.76 -4.62
C VAL A 419 -6.45 5.74 -6.14
N ALA A 420 -5.35 6.07 -6.82
CA ALA A 420 -5.29 6.11 -8.28
C ALA A 420 -5.41 4.71 -8.90
N SER A 421 -4.66 3.75 -8.39
CA SER A 421 -4.66 2.36 -8.84
C SER A 421 -6.02 1.71 -8.66
N THR A 422 -6.60 1.84 -7.48
CA THR A 422 -7.93 1.28 -7.15
C THR A 422 -9.06 2.00 -7.89
N CYS A 423 -8.96 3.30 -8.16
CA CYS A 423 -9.92 4.02 -9.00
C CYS A 423 -9.93 3.47 -10.43
N ASN A 424 -8.76 3.18 -10.99
CA ASN A 424 -8.64 2.54 -12.28
C ASN A 424 -9.25 1.12 -12.29
N GLU A 425 -9.00 0.32 -11.25
CA GLU A 425 -9.64 -1.01 -11.11
C GLU A 425 -11.16 -0.92 -11.03
N ALA A 426 -11.70 0.06 -10.31
CA ALA A 426 -13.14 0.26 -10.21
C ALA A 426 -13.75 0.63 -11.56
N LEU A 427 -13.09 1.51 -12.34
CA LEU A 427 -13.51 1.84 -13.70
C LEU A 427 -13.40 0.63 -14.65
N LEU A 428 -12.34 -0.19 -14.50
CA LEU A 428 -12.20 -1.44 -15.25
C LEU A 428 -13.33 -2.42 -14.95
N MET A 429 -13.70 -2.58 -13.69
CA MET A 429 -14.80 -3.47 -13.30
C MET A 429 -16.13 -3.02 -13.91
N GLU A 430 -16.46 -1.74 -13.81
CA GLU A 430 -17.68 -1.17 -14.41
C GLU A 430 -17.70 -1.35 -15.95
N TYR A 431 -16.55 -1.15 -16.61
CA TYR A 431 -16.42 -1.39 -18.04
C TYR A 431 -16.65 -2.86 -18.38
N LEU A 432 -15.96 -3.79 -17.71
CA LEU A 432 -16.09 -5.22 -17.96
C LEU A 432 -17.53 -5.70 -17.76
N LEU A 433 -18.21 -5.25 -16.72
CA LEU A 433 -19.63 -5.56 -16.48
C LEU A 433 -20.53 -4.99 -17.59
N SER A 434 -20.20 -3.84 -18.16
CA SER A 434 -20.99 -3.21 -19.22
C SER A 434 -20.88 -3.91 -20.58
N VAL A 435 -19.74 -4.56 -20.86
CA VAL A 435 -19.48 -5.24 -22.15
C VAL A 435 -19.67 -6.75 -22.09
N THR A 436 -19.73 -7.34 -20.90
CA THR A 436 -19.92 -8.78 -20.73
C THR A 436 -21.40 -9.13 -20.78
N THR A 437 -21.77 -10.06 -21.67
CA THR A 437 -23.16 -10.50 -21.84
C THR A 437 -23.43 -11.92 -21.31
N ASP A 438 -22.39 -12.70 -21.10
CA ASP A 438 -22.49 -14.04 -20.53
C ASP A 438 -22.78 -13.98 -19.03
N LYS A 439 -23.89 -14.57 -18.59
CA LYS A 439 -24.33 -14.53 -17.20
C LYS A 439 -23.31 -15.10 -16.21
N LYS A 440 -22.59 -16.17 -16.61
CA LYS A 440 -21.62 -16.81 -15.74
C LYS A 440 -20.38 -15.94 -15.58
N GLN A 441 -19.94 -15.29 -16.67
CA GLN A 441 -18.84 -14.31 -16.62
C GLN A 441 -19.23 -13.08 -15.79
N CYS A 442 -20.43 -12.53 -15.96
CA CYS A 442 -20.94 -11.43 -15.12
C CYS A 442 -20.93 -11.82 -13.63
N ALA A 443 -21.46 -13.01 -13.30
CA ALA A 443 -21.46 -13.48 -11.93
C ALA A 443 -20.03 -13.65 -11.37
N TYR A 444 -19.08 -14.10 -12.18
CA TYR A 444 -17.67 -14.22 -11.81
C TYR A 444 -17.05 -12.83 -11.52
N LEU A 445 -17.28 -11.85 -12.38
CA LEU A 445 -16.82 -10.46 -12.19
C LEU A 445 -17.42 -9.84 -10.94
N ILE A 446 -18.73 -9.99 -10.73
CA ILE A 446 -19.39 -9.47 -9.51
C ILE A 446 -18.84 -10.15 -8.26
N ASN A 447 -18.61 -11.48 -8.30
CA ASN A 447 -17.99 -12.19 -7.18
C ASN A 447 -16.60 -11.63 -6.86
N HIS A 448 -15.77 -11.36 -7.88
CA HIS A 448 -14.46 -10.76 -7.70
C HIS A 448 -14.58 -9.39 -7.00
N PHE A 449 -15.50 -8.54 -7.44
CA PHE A 449 -15.72 -7.22 -6.84
C PHE A 449 -16.24 -7.31 -5.39
N LEU A 450 -17.18 -8.22 -5.11
CA LEU A 450 -17.67 -8.46 -3.76
C LEU A 450 -16.55 -8.92 -2.80
N GLU A 451 -15.63 -9.76 -3.29
CA GLU A 451 -14.47 -10.20 -2.51
C GLU A 451 -13.48 -9.05 -2.24
N GLN A 452 -13.31 -8.12 -3.17
CA GLN A 452 -12.50 -6.90 -2.93
C GLN A 452 -13.13 -6.06 -1.81
N PHE A 453 -14.45 -5.81 -1.81
CA PHE A 453 -15.13 -5.12 -0.71
C PHE A 453 -14.94 -5.83 0.62
N ARG A 454 -15.17 -7.14 0.66
CA ARG A 454 -14.97 -7.93 1.88
C ARG A 454 -13.52 -7.88 2.37
N GLY A 455 -12.56 -8.07 1.47
CA GLY A 455 -11.14 -8.19 1.79
C GLY A 455 -10.48 -6.86 2.10
N THR A 456 -10.82 -5.79 1.38
CA THR A 456 -10.13 -4.50 1.45
C THR A 456 -10.86 -3.47 2.32
N LEU A 457 -12.20 -3.47 2.32
CA LEU A 457 -12.95 -2.55 3.17
C LEU A 457 -13.26 -3.15 4.54
N TYR A 458 -14.05 -4.23 4.59
CA TYR A 458 -14.52 -4.77 5.87
C TYR A 458 -13.40 -5.43 6.68
N ARG A 459 -12.63 -6.33 6.07
CA ARG A 459 -11.58 -7.06 6.78
C ARG A 459 -10.44 -6.15 7.25
N GLN A 460 -10.03 -5.18 6.42
CA GLN A 460 -8.96 -4.26 6.83
C GLN A 460 -9.43 -3.29 7.92
N THR A 461 -10.70 -2.88 7.90
CA THR A 461 -11.27 -2.10 9.01
C THR A 461 -11.35 -2.92 10.29
N MET A 462 -11.70 -4.22 10.23
CA MET A 462 -11.67 -5.11 11.39
C MET A 462 -10.25 -5.22 11.97
N PHE A 463 -9.23 -5.32 11.11
CA PHE A 463 -7.84 -5.32 11.55
C PHE A 463 -7.43 -3.99 12.18
N ALA A 464 -7.84 -2.88 11.59
CA ALA A 464 -7.60 -1.55 12.14
C ALA A 464 -8.25 -1.41 13.53
N GLU A 465 -9.49 -1.84 13.70
CA GLU A 465 -10.17 -1.82 14.99
C GLU A 465 -9.47 -2.71 16.03
N PHE A 466 -9.03 -3.91 15.63
CA PHE A 466 -8.25 -4.77 16.52
C PHE A 466 -6.96 -4.10 16.97
N GLU A 467 -6.18 -3.54 16.04
CA GLU A 467 -4.94 -2.83 16.32
C GLU A 467 -5.15 -1.64 17.27
N LEU A 468 -6.18 -0.82 17.00
CA LEU A 468 -6.55 0.30 17.87
C LEU A 468 -6.86 -0.17 19.28
N ARG A 469 -7.76 -1.16 19.43
CA ARG A 469 -8.19 -1.64 20.74
C ARG A 469 -7.06 -2.27 21.55
N VAL A 470 -6.14 -3.00 20.90
CA VAL A 470 -4.95 -3.58 21.56
C VAL A 470 -3.99 -2.48 22.04
N ASN A 471 -3.77 -1.44 21.22
CA ASN A 471 -2.99 -0.27 21.63
C ASN A 471 -3.63 0.47 22.81
N GLU A 472 -4.94 0.68 22.78
CA GLU A 472 -5.68 1.32 23.88
C GLU A 472 -5.62 0.47 25.18
N MET A 473 -5.74 -0.85 25.10
CA MET A 473 -5.52 -1.73 26.26
C MET A 473 -4.13 -1.51 26.86
N THR A 474 -3.10 -1.45 26.00
CA THR A 474 -1.72 -1.21 26.43
C THR A 474 -1.57 0.16 27.08
N GLN A 475 -2.19 1.20 26.53
CA GLN A 475 -2.17 2.57 27.10
C GLN A 475 -2.85 2.64 28.48
N ARG A 476 -3.93 1.85 28.68
CA ARG A 476 -4.61 1.74 30.00
C ARG A 476 -3.87 0.84 30.98
N GLY A 477 -2.75 0.20 30.57
CA GLY A 477 -2.00 -0.74 31.40
C GLY A 477 -2.67 -2.10 31.57
N GLU A 478 -3.61 -2.46 30.69
CA GLU A 478 -4.28 -3.75 30.69
C GLU A 478 -3.37 -4.84 30.10
N GLY A 479 -3.57 -6.08 30.54
CA GLY A 479 -2.75 -7.21 30.07
C GLY A 479 -3.15 -7.67 28.67
N THR A 480 -2.25 -7.56 27.69
CA THR A 480 -2.41 -8.10 26.34
C THR A 480 -1.98 -9.57 26.30
N THR A 481 -2.71 -10.44 27.04
CA THR A 481 -2.46 -11.89 27.07
C THR A 481 -3.04 -12.58 25.83
N ALA A 482 -2.59 -13.79 25.52
CA ALA A 482 -3.15 -14.58 24.42
C ALA A 482 -4.67 -14.75 24.53
N GLU A 483 -5.18 -14.96 25.74
CA GLU A 483 -6.61 -15.10 26.00
C GLU A 483 -7.37 -13.81 25.69
N ALA A 484 -6.84 -12.64 26.12
CA ALA A 484 -7.47 -11.35 25.89
C ALA A 484 -7.47 -11.00 24.39
N LEU A 485 -6.36 -11.23 23.69
CA LEU A 485 -6.25 -11.00 22.25
C LEU A 485 -7.18 -11.91 21.44
N CYS A 486 -7.23 -13.20 21.77
CA CYS A 486 -8.14 -14.15 21.13
C CYS A 486 -9.61 -13.81 21.38
N ALA A 487 -9.97 -13.40 22.61
CA ALA A 487 -11.33 -13.01 22.94
C ALA A 487 -11.76 -11.77 22.14
N LEU A 488 -10.91 -10.75 22.09
CA LEU A 488 -11.14 -9.54 21.31
C LEU A 488 -11.27 -9.86 19.81
N TYR A 489 -10.35 -10.66 19.26
CA TYR A 489 -10.37 -10.96 17.83
C TYR A 489 -11.60 -11.79 17.43
N LYS A 490 -12.01 -12.73 18.29
CA LYS A 490 -13.25 -13.51 18.10
C LYS A 490 -14.50 -12.62 18.17
N GLU A 491 -14.57 -11.70 19.15
CA GLU A 491 -15.64 -10.71 19.26
C GLU A 491 -15.81 -9.91 17.97
N LEU A 492 -14.70 -9.40 17.42
CA LEU A 492 -14.71 -8.65 16.17
C LEU A 492 -15.20 -9.51 14.98
N ASN A 493 -14.72 -10.76 14.86
CA ASN A 493 -15.21 -11.64 13.81
C ASN A 493 -16.73 -11.88 13.92
N VAL A 494 -17.26 -12.13 15.13
CA VAL A 494 -18.71 -12.28 15.34
C VAL A 494 -19.47 -11.02 14.91
N GLN A 495 -18.93 -9.85 15.26
CA GLN A 495 -19.56 -8.57 14.93
C GLN A 495 -19.52 -8.29 13.41
N TYR A 496 -18.39 -8.48 12.75
CA TYR A 496 -18.22 -8.14 11.34
C TYR A 496 -18.90 -9.12 10.37
N PHE A 497 -18.95 -10.42 10.69
CA PHE A 497 -19.55 -11.42 9.82
C PHE A 497 -21.02 -11.75 10.13
N GLY A 498 -21.52 -11.40 11.31
CA GLY A 498 -22.92 -11.52 11.69
C GLY A 498 -23.42 -12.94 11.96
N PRO A 499 -24.74 -13.10 12.11
CA PRO A 499 -25.32 -14.33 12.68
C PRO A 499 -25.32 -15.54 11.73
N ASP A 500 -25.15 -15.36 10.42
CA ASP A 500 -25.13 -16.45 9.45
C ASP A 500 -23.75 -17.11 9.29
N MET A 501 -22.72 -16.58 9.99
CA MET A 501 -21.37 -17.12 10.05
C MET A 501 -21.16 -17.91 11.35
N ILE A 502 -20.69 -19.14 11.23
CA ILE A 502 -20.13 -19.86 12.37
C ILE A 502 -18.67 -19.40 12.52
N VAL A 503 -18.42 -18.61 13.56
CA VAL A 503 -17.08 -18.14 13.89
C VAL A 503 -16.37 -19.24 14.67
N ASP A 504 -15.59 -20.06 13.96
CA ASP A 504 -14.82 -21.16 14.52
C ASP A 504 -13.80 -20.65 15.55
N ASP A 505 -13.49 -21.44 16.57
CA ASP A 505 -12.59 -21.00 17.65
C ASP A 505 -11.16 -20.74 17.15
N GLU A 506 -10.75 -21.42 16.11
CA GLU A 506 -9.43 -21.34 15.51
C GLU A 506 -9.15 -19.95 14.92
N ILE A 507 -10.17 -19.27 14.34
CA ILE A 507 -9.99 -17.95 13.75
C ILE A 507 -9.61 -16.89 14.79
N ALA A 508 -9.90 -17.12 16.06
CA ALA A 508 -9.48 -16.26 17.15
C ALA A 508 -7.95 -16.06 17.22
N LEU A 509 -7.18 -16.94 16.58
CA LEU A 509 -5.73 -16.89 16.49
C LEU A 509 -5.21 -16.14 15.24
N GLU A 510 -6.08 -15.65 14.35
CA GLU A 510 -5.63 -15.05 13.09
C GLU A 510 -4.72 -13.83 13.30
N TRP A 511 -4.93 -13.05 14.35
CA TRP A 511 -4.06 -11.91 14.69
C TRP A 511 -2.57 -12.30 14.80
N ALA A 512 -2.28 -13.56 15.21
CA ALA A 512 -0.92 -14.03 15.40
C ALA A 512 -0.13 -14.24 14.10
N ARG A 513 -0.79 -14.18 12.93
CA ARG A 513 -0.17 -14.36 11.62
C ARG A 513 -0.18 -13.11 10.74
N ILE A 514 -0.65 -11.98 11.23
CA ILE A 514 -0.81 -10.75 10.44
C ILE A 514 0.41 -9.84 10.64
N PRO A 515 1.33 -9.73 9.65
CA PRO A 515 2.54 -8.93 9.80
C PRO A 515 2.23 -7.43 9.93
N HIS A 516 1.11 -6.98 9.38
CA HIS A 516 0.72 -5.57 9.40
C HIS A 516 0.53 -4.98 10.81
N PHE A 517 0.29 -5.80 11.83
CA PHE A 517 0.22 -5.31 13.21
C PHE A 517 1.58 -4.88 13.79
N TYR A 518 2.65 -5.03 12.99
CA TYR A 518 3.99 -4.53 13.29
C TYR A 518 4.35 -3.27 12.47
N TYR A 519 3.40 -2.73 11.66
CA TYR A 519 3.60 -1.58 10.76
C TYR A 519 2.84 -0.32 11.21
N ASP A 520 2.61 -0.14 12.49
CA ASP A 520 2.19 1.11 13.15
C ASP A 520 0.95 1.76 12.52
N TYR A 521 -0.20 1.13 12.71
CA TYR A 521 -1.49 1.62 12.18
C TYR A 521 -1.53 1.73 10.65
N TYR A 522 -0.92 0.79 9.96
CA TYR A 522 -0.86 0.82 8.50
C TYR A 522 -2.18 0.41 7.81
N VAL A 523 -2.88 -0.62 8.34
CA VAL A 523 -3.94 -1.35 7.61
C VAL A 523 -5.18 -0.52 7.28
N TYR A 524 -5.51 0.52 8.06
CA TYR A 524 -6.67 1.38 7.80
C TYR A 524 -6.59 2.07 6.42
N GLN A 525 -5.39 2.31 5.92
CA GLN A 525 -5.12 2.98 4.65
C GLN A 525 -5.66 2.20 3.45
N TYR A 526 -5.71 0.87 3.54
CA TYR A 526 -6.36 0.04 2.53
C TYR A 526 -7.86 0.37 2.43
N ALA A 527 -8.54 0.43 3.56
CA ALA A 527 -9.99 0.68 3.60
C ALA A 527 -10.34 2.13 3.22
N THR A 528 -9.58 3.12 3.70
CA THR A 528 -9.79 4.53 3.34
C THR A 528 -9.47 4.78 1.88
N GLY A 529 -8.36 4.24 1.37
CA GLY A 529 -7.97 4.35 -0.04
C GLY A 529 -9.00 3.71 -0.97
N TYR A 530 -9.48 2.51 -0.61
CA TYR A 530 -10.53 1.82 -1.36
C TYR A 530 -11.84 2.61 -1.39
N ALA A 531 -12.31 3.11 -0.24
CA ALA A 531 -13.53 3.90 -0.17
C ALA A 531 -13.41 5.20 -0.98
N ALA A 532 -12.27 5.89 -0.91
CA ALA A 532 -11.99 7.09 -1.70
C ALA A 532 -12.01 6.79 -3.20
N ALA A 533 -11.36 5.70 -3.63
CA ALA A 533 -11.30 5.29 -5.03
C ALA A 533 -12.68 4.94 -5.60
N ILE A 534 -13.50 4.20 -4.86
CA ILE A 534 -14.89 3.91 -5.24
C ILE A 534 -15.71 5.20 -5.37
N ALA A 535 -15.59 6.12 -4.41
CA ALA A 535 -16.30 7.40 -4.47
C ALA A 535 -15.88 8.24 -5.69
N LEU A 536 -14.57 8.28 -6.00
CA LEU A 536 -14.02 8.99 -7.15
C LEU A 536 -14.47 8.38 -8.47
N SER A 537 -14.35 7.06 -8.65
CA SER A 537 -14.76 6.37 -9.87
C SER A 537 -16.25 6.57 -10.17
N ARG A 538 -17.11 6.46 -9.15
CA ARG A 538 -18.55 6.72 -9.30
C ARG A 538 -18.85 8.19 -9.61
N ARG A 539 -18.12 9.13 -9.00
CA ARG A 539 -18.24 10.55 -9.31
C ARG A 539 -17.86 10.83 -10.78
N ILE A 540 -16.75 10.25 -11.25
CA ILE A 540 -16.28 10.36 -12.63
C ILE A 540 -17.36 9.86 -13.62
N LEU A 541 -17.90 8.67 -13.38
CA LEU A 541 -18.93 8.09 -14.25
C LEU A 541 -20.24 8.88 -14.25
N ARG A 542 -20.60 9.52 -13.13
CA ARG A 542 -21.85 10.27 -13.00
C ARG A 542 -21.75 11.71 -13.52
N GLU A 543 -20.64 12.39 -13.25
CA GLU A 543 -20.48 13.83 -13.45
C GLU A 543 -19.64 14.17 -14.70
N GLY A 544 -18.85 13.21 -15.20
CA GLY A 544 -18.03 13.38 -16.40
C GLY A 544 -16.89 14.39 -16.21
N GLU A 545 -16.66 15.23 -17.22
CA GLU A 545 -15.49 16.14 -17.31
C GLU A 545 -15.19 16.99 -16.07
N PRO A 546 -16.17 17.58 -15.34
CA PRO A 546 -15.85 18.30 -14.10
C PRO A 546 -15.18 17.43 -13.04
N ALA A 547 -15.69 16.21 -12.83
CA ALA A 547 -15.11 15.27 -11.87
C ALA A 547 -13.73 14.76 -12.31
N VAL A 548 -13.55 14.54 -13.61
CA VAL A 548 -12.25 14.17 -14.19
C VAL A 548 -11.21 15.26 -13.95
N ARG A 549 -11.55 16.52 -14.17
CA ARG A 549 -10.64 17.66 -13.94
C ARG A 549 -10.20 17.73 -12.47
N ASP A 550 -11.15 17.57 -11.54
CA ASP A 550 -10.85 17.58 -10.11
C ASP A 550 -9.96 16.40 -9.73
N TYR A 551 -10.23 15.22 -10.32
CA TYR A 551 -9.42 14.01 -10.11
C TYR A 551 -7.99 14.16 -10.66
N ILE A 552 -7.82 14.69 -11.86
CA ILE A 552 -6.49 14.99 -12.43
C ILE A 552 -5.76 16.03 -11.58
N GLY A 553 -6.48 17.02 -11.02
CA GLY A 553 -5.94 17.97 -10.05
C GLY A 553 -5.37 17.28 -8.81
N PHE A 554 -6.08 16.29 -8.27
CA PHE A 554 -5.61 15.45 -7.17
C PHE A 554 -4.34 14.66 -7.55
N LEU A 555 -4.34 13.95 -8.69
CA LEU A 555 -3.17 13.20 -9.17
C LEU A 555 -1.95 14.11 -9.42
N SER A 556 -2.18 15.37 -9.73
CA SER A 556 -1.14 16.37 -9.95
C SER A 556 -0.66 17.07 -8.68
N GLY A 557 -1.26 16.75 -7.54
CA GLY A 557 -1.06 17.49 -6.27
C GLY A 557 0.20 17.12 -5.50
N GLY A 558 0.73 15.91 -5.68
CA GLY A 558 1.85 15.40 -4.88
C GLY A 558 1.61 15.53 -3.38
N CYS A 559 2.52 16.19 -2.67
CA CYS A 559 2.35 16.55 -1.26
C CYS A 559 2.26 18.09 -1.05
N SER A 560 1.70 18.82 -2.02
CA SER A 560 1.50 20.28 -1.92
C SER A 560 0.44 20.71 -0.90
N ALA A 561 -0.32 19.76 -0.36
CA ALA A 561 -1.19 19.89 0.81
C ALA A 561 -1.23 18.57 1.57
N ASP A 562 -1.94 18.51 2.71
CA ASP A 562 -2.22 17.24 3.37
C ASP A 562 -3.12 16.36 2.49
N PRO A 563 -3.06 15.01 2.64
CA PRO A 563 -3.74 14.08 1.75
C PRO A 563 -5.27 14.20 1.77
N VAL A 564 -5.84 14.57 2.91
CA VAL A 564 -7.30 14.74 3.06
C VAL A 564 -7.78 15.99 2.32
N THR A 565 -7.00 17.07 2.38
CA THR A 565 -7.27 18.31 1.63
C THR A 565 -7.19 18.06 0.12
N LEU A 566 -6.20 17.28 -0.35
CA LEU A 566 -6.08 16.91 -1.78
C LEU A 566 -7.30 16.09 -2.24
N LEU A 567 -7.71 15.09 -1.47
CA LEU A 567 -8.92 14.29 -1.78
C LEU A 567 -10.20 15.14 -1.74
N ARG A 568 -10.31 16.07 -0.79
CA ARG A 568 -11.44 17.00 -0.72
C ARG A 568 -11.50 17.90 -1.96
N GLY A 569 -10.35 18.30 -2.51
CA GLY A 569 -10.26 18.99 -3.80
C GLY A 569 -10.83 18.16 -4.96
N ALA A 570 -10.68 16.84 -4.90
CA ALA A 570 -11.28 15.91 -5.85
C ALA A 570 -12.76 15.57 -5.53
N GLY A 571 -13.36 16.21 -4.53
CA GLY A 571 -14.76 16.02 -4.13
C GLY A 571 -15.01 14.86 -3.19
N VAL A 572 -13.97 14.27 -2.59
CA VAL A 572 -14.06 13.17 -1.62
C VAL A 572 -13.51 13.62 -0.27
N ASP A 573 -14.39 13.82 0.71
CA ASP A 573 -14.01 14.22 2.07
C ASP A 573 -13.92 13.01 3.00
N MET A 574 -12.70 12.52 3.23
CA MET A 574 -12.44 11.39 4.14
C MET A 574 -12.63 11.72 5.62
N ALA A 575 -12.78 12.99 5.99
CA ALA A 575 -13.17 13.37 7.35
C ALA A 575 -14.66 13.11 7.62
N SER A 576 -15.46 12.84 6.57
CA SER A 576 -16.87 12.45 6.69
C SER A 576 -17.05 10.94 6.46
N PRO A 577 -18.15 10.33 6.95
CA PRO A 577 -18.43 8.92 6.70
C PRO A 577 -18.91 8.64 5.26
N ALA A 578 -19.26 9.68 4.49
CA ALA A 578 -19.92 9.54 3.19
C ALA A 578 -19.19 8.65 2.18
N PRO A 579 -17.85 8.73 1.99
CA PRO A 579 -17.16 7.87 1.03
C PRO A 579 -17.29 6.38 1.38
N VAL A 580 -17.21 6.04 2.68
CA VAL A 580 -17.37 4.66 3.16
C VAL A 580 -18.81 4.18 2.98
N GLU A 581 -19.80 5.03 3.33
CA GLU A 581 -21.21 4.71 3.16
C GLU A 581 -21.60 4.55 1.69
N ASP A 582 -21.03 5.33 0.78
CA ASP A 582 -21.27 5.19 -0.66
C ASP A 582 -20.63 3.93 -1.23
N ALA A 583 -19.43 3.56 -0.78
CA ALA A 583 -18.80 2.29 -1.11
C ALA A 583 -19.66 1.09 -0.65
N THR A 584 -20.16 1.12 0.57
CA THR A 584 -21.00 0.05 1.10
C THR A 584 -22.39 -0.04 0.46
N LYS A 585 -22.96 1.06 -0.04
CA LYS A 585 -24.17 1.04 -0.88
C LYS A 585 -23.94 0.36 -2.23
N LEU A 586 -22.76 0.59 -2.85
CA LEU A 586 -22.40 -0.15 -4.07
C LEU A 586 -22.29 -1.64 -3.78
N PHE A 587 -21.63 -2.00 -2.68
CA PHE A 587 -21.53 -3.41 -2.25
C PHE A 587 -22.92 -4.07 -2.12
N ASP A 588 -23.88 -3.40 -1.47
CA ASP A 588 -25.27 -3.92 -1.35
C ASP A 588 -25.99 -4.05 -2.70
N THR A 589 -25.73 -3.12 -3.63
CA THR A 589 -26.25 -3.19 -5.00
C THR A 589 -25.72 -4.41 -5.72
N LEU A 590 -24.41 -4.63 -5.69
CA LEU A 590 -23.75 -5.79 -6.32
C LEU A 590 -24.22 -7.14 -5.74
N ILE A 591 -24.51 -7.19 -4.44
CA ILE A 591 -25.13 -8.37 -3.81
C ILE A 591 -26.50 -8.66 -4.44
N GLY A 592 -27.31 -7.61 -4.65
CA GLY A 592 -28.61 -7.77 -5.33
C GLY A 592 -28.51 -8.25 -6.76
N GLU A 593 -27.53 -7.75 -7.53
CA GLU A 593 -27.26 -8.22 -8.89
C GLU A 593 -26.78 -9.69 -8.90
N MET A 594 -25.91 -10.07 -7.97
CA MET A 594 -25.45 -11.45 -7.82
C MET A 594 -26.61 -12.38 -7.48
N GLU A 595 -27.51 -11.99 -6.56
CA GLU A 595 -28.71 -12.76 -6.21
C GLU A 595 -29.59 -13.01 -7.45
N ALA A 596 -29.75 -11.99 -8.31
CA ALA A 596 -30.53 -12.11 -9.54
C ALA A 596 -29.86 -13.03 -10.61
N LEU A 597 -28.54 -13.08 -10.64
CA LEU A 597 -27.80 -13.96 -11.55
C LEU A 597 -27.79 -15.43 -11.10
N LEU A 598 -27.83 -15.66 -9.79
CA LEU A 598 -27.84 -17.00 -9.19
C LEU A 598 -29.25 -17.62 -9.05
N ALA A 599 -30.31 -16.82 -9.21
CA ALA A 599 -31.72 -17.27 -9.21
C ALA A 599 -32.10 -17.98 -10.52
#